data_7d639c629079e23111efa61e0feca26f
#
_entry.id   7d639c629079e23111efa61e0feca26f
#
_cell.length_a   1.000
_cell.length_b   1.000
_cell.length_c   1.000
_cell.angle_alpha   90.00
_cell.angle_beta   90.00
_cell.angle_gamma   90.00
#
_symmetry.space_group_name_H-M   'P 1'
#
loop_
_entity.id
_entity.type
_entity.pdbx_description
1 polymer ?
#
loop_
_entity_poly.entity_id
_entity_poly.type
_entity_poly.pdbx_seq_one_letter_code
_entity_poly.pdbx_strand_id
1 'polypeptide(L)'
;MVISTEVGALLLFLLVLTSLYFITNLKQRLSKAGIWSHGNEDPELSDEIYAKAALSVPPKRPGEKRIVWIMHSYVPNVLAGSEITAEDQIAFLKKKGWTIYVLVNRWVVPEHKGVQIFPIQKGRLGEAPDGIRKLFQSADIIAGQNYPITDLFLAVNEFSKPVVVFLHTQNDNRESLSFRLGSPTYVVYNVNFIKLEGTNAHPSIVVHPKVNTEKFKFDKENPKYVTLINCNENKGGLLLPQIAKALPEIQFLGIKGGYAKQNVKDEDKPVNLTYMDTQTDMVKIYKDTKVLIMPSKSETWGRTAVEAMASGTPVVVSKSPGLLECVGKAENSCDRSDLSCWVEKIEKLMTDDKAYHDASVLSKERIMELDREDEYERLDIFLTDIAKRHSV
;
A
#
# COMPACT_ATOMS: atom_id res chain seq x y z
N MET A 1 -3.97 50.61 22.37
CA MET A 1 -5.35 50.14 22.51
C MET A 1 -5.29 48.79 23.18
N VAL A 2 -5.58 48.70 24.48
CA VAL A 2 -5.48 47.46 25.28
C VAL A 2 -6.81 46.73 25.02
N ILE A 3 -6.70 45.54 24.38
CA ILE A 3 -7.88 44.67 24.22
C ILE A 3 -8.24 44.17 25.62
N SER A 4 -9.51 44.35 26.05
CA SER A 4 -9.92 43.88 27.38
C SER A 4 -9.80 42.36 27.44
N THR A 5 -9.49 41.84 28.64
CA THR A 5 -9.33 40.41 28.90
C THR A 5 -10.54 39.59 28.45
N GLU A 6 -11.75 40.18 28.50
CA GLU A 6 -12.99 39.53 28.06
C GLU A 6 -13.06 39.37 26.52
N VAL A 7 -12.58 40.37 25.76
CA VAL A 7 -12.55 40.32 24.30
C VAL A 7 -11.48 39.33 23.82
N GLY A 8 -10.36 39.24 24.56
CA GLY A 8 -9.30 38.24 24.30
C GLY A 8 -9.80 36.80 24.51
N ALA A 9 -10.55 36.58 25.61
CA ALA A 9 -11.14 35.28 25.89
C ALA A 9 -12.21 34.86 24.87
N LEU A 10 -13.03 35.81 24.39
CA LEU A 10 -14.03 35.54 23.36
C LEU A 10 -13.40 35.23 22.01
N LEU A 11 -12.33 35.92 21.62
CA LEU A 11 -11.58 35.62 20.40
C LEU A 11 -10.90 34.24 20.45
N LEU A 12 -10.32 33.88 21.59
CA LEU A 12 -9.73 32.56 21.80
C LEU A 12 -10.78 31.45 21.73
N PHE A 13 -11.96 31.67 22.33
CA PHE A 13 -13.09 30.75 22.30
C PHE A 13 -13.63 30.55 20.87
N LEU A 14 -13.74 31.62 20.09
CA LEU A 14 -14.16 31.59 18.68
C LEU A 14 -13.12 30.87 17.80
N LEU A 15 -11.83 31.06 18.06
CA LEU A 15 -10.75 30.34 17.37
C LEU A 15 -10.79 28.85 17.67
N VAL A 16 -11.03 28.46 18.92
CA VAL A 16 -11.19 27.05 19.30
C VAL A 16 -12.43 26.44 18.67
N LEU A 17 -13.56 27.12 18.65
CA LEU A 17 -14.79 26.65 18.00
C LEU A 17 -14.65 26.51 16.48
N THR A 18 -14.00 27.47 15.82
CA THR A 18 -13.73 27.38 14.38
C THR A 18 -12.76 26.25 14.05
N SER A 19 -11.73 26.03 14.86
CA SER A 19 -10.81 24.91 14.71
C SER A 19 -11.51 23.56 14.92
N LEU A 20 -12.36 23.42 15.93
CA LEU A 20 -13.17 22.24 16.17
C LEU A 20 -14.16 21.97 15.03
N TYR A 21 -14.81 23.01 14.53
CA TYR A 21 -15.71 22.91 13.38
C TYR A 21 -14.97 22.48 12.11
N PHE A 22 -13.77 23.03 11.89
CA PHE A 22 -12.93 22.64 10.73
C PHE A 22 -12.46 21.19 10.83
N ILE A 23 -12.02 20.76 12.03
CA ILE A 23 -11.60 19.36 12.30
C ILE A 23 -12.80 18.41 12.11
N THR A 24 -13.97 18.77 12.59
CA THR A 24 -15.18 17.93 12.48
C THR A 24 -15.62 17.79 11.02
N ASN A 25 -15.61 18.92 10.25
CA ASN A 25 -15.90 18.90 8.82
C ASN A 25 -14.84 18.12 8.02
N LEU A 26 -13.56 18.23 8.37
CA LEU A 26 -12.49 17.48 7.75
C LEU A 26 -12.67 15.98 8.03
N LYS A 27 -12.98 15.59 9.28
CA LYS A 27 -13.30 14.20 9.64
C LYS A 27 -14.50 13.66 8.85
N GLN A 28 -15.57 14.45 8.69
CA GLN A 28 -16.74 14.05 7.88
C GLN A 28 -16.42 13.92 6.39
N ARG A 29 -15.59 14.82 5.83
CA ARG A 29 -15.15 14.73 4.44
C ARG A 29 -14.24 13.53 4.20
N LEU A 30 -13.33 13.24 5.11
CA LEU A 30 -12.44 12.07 5.07
C LEU A 30 -13.23 10.76 5.23
N SER A 31 -14.26 10.74 6.09
CA SER A 31 -15.19 9.61 6.22
C SER A 31 -16.01 9.38 4.94
N LYS A 32 -16.57 10.46 4.35
CA LYS A 32 -17.31 10.39 3.07
C LYS A 32 -16.43 9.99 1.88
N ALA A 33 -15.14 10.32 1.91
CA ALA A 33 -14.17 9.91 0.90
C ALA A 33 -13.66 8.47 1.09
N GLY A 34 -14.15 7.74 2.10
CA GLY A 34 -13.68 6.39 2.42
C GLY A 34 -12.26 6.33 3.01
N ILE A 35 -11.69 7.50 3.34
CA ILE A 35 -10.35 7.65 3.89
C ILE A 35 -10.39 7.50 5.44
N TRP A 36 -11.59 7.61 6.02
CA TRP A 36 -11.81 7.44 7.46
C TRP A 36 -12.94 6.43 7.68
N SER A 37 -12.62 5.21 8.11
CA SER A 37 -13.62 4.27 8.62
C SER A 37 -13.81 4.51 10.12
N HIS A 38 -15.03 4.82 10.54
CA HIS A 38 -15.47 4.62 11.92
C HIS A 38 -15.57 3.11 12.17
N GLY A 39 -14.56 2.54 12.82
CA GLY A 39 -14.63 1.14 13.22
C GLY A 39 -13.25 0.57 13.51
N ASN A 40 -12.87 0.67 14.71
CA ASN A 40 -11.80 0.21 15.57
C ASN A 40 -10.96 1.39 16.03
N GLU A 41 -11.26 1.88 17.20
CA GLU A 41 -10.32 2.66 18.00
C GLU A 41 -9.05 1.83 18.07
N ASP A 42 -7.93 2.39 17.62
CA ASP A 42 -6.63 1.75 17.78
C ASP A 42 -6.49 1.48 19.29
N PRO A 43 -6.13 0.25 19.71
CA PRO A 43 -5.97 -0.02 21.13
C PRO A 43 -5.00 1.03 21.69
N GLU A 44 -5.45 1.84 22.63
CA GLU A 44 -4.59 2.79 23.32
C GLU A 44 -3.42 2.00 23.91
N LEU A 45 -2.24 2.21 23.33
CA LEU A 45 -1.02 1.68 23.90
C LEU A 45 -0.87 2.31 25.30
N SER A 46 -0.84 1.49 26.34
CA SER A 46 -0.54 1.99 27.67
C SER A 46 0.88 2.60 27.67
N ASP A 47 1.06 3.70 28.38
CA ASP A 47 2.38 4.36 28.50
C ASP A 47 3.46 3.38 29.01
N GLU A 48 3.07 2.36 29.78
CA GLU A 48 3.94 1.29 30.25
C GLU A 48 4.46 0.39 29.12
N ILE A 49 3.60 -0.04 28.19
CA ILE A 49 4.02 -0.86 27.03
C ILE A 49 4.95 -0.05 26.13
N TYR A 50 4.63 1.22 25.91
CA TYR A 50 5.44 2.13 25.11
C TYR A 50 6.83 2.35 25.73
N ALA A 51 6.90 2.63 27.03
CA ALA A 51 8.16 2.80 27.75
C ALA A 51 9.00 1.52 27.76
N LYS A 52 8.38 0.35 27.98
CA LYS A 52 9.05 -0.94 28.00
C LYS A 52 9.63 -1.31 26.62
N ALA A 53 8.89 -1.09 25.55
CA ALA A 53 9.39 -1.29 24.19
C ALA A 53 10.60 -0.41 23.89
N ALA A 54 10.59 0.85 24.32
CA ALA A 54 11.67 1.81 24.12
C ALA A 54 13.00 1.41 24.81
N LEU A 55 12.95 0.65 25.90
CA LEU A 55 14.16 0.18 26.61
C LEU A 55 14.91 -0.92 25.84
N SER A 56 14.29 -1.55 24.85
CA SER A 56 14.88 -2.66 24.08
C SER A 56 15.69 -2.21 22.85
N VAL A 57 15.82 -0.91 22.61
CA VAL A 57 16.55 -0.39 21.43
C VAL A 57 18.06 -0.62 21.60
N PRO A 58 18.71 -1.42 20.73
CA PRO A 58 20.13 -1.67 20.83
C PRO A 58 20.96 -0.46 20.35
N PRO A 59 22.14 -0.23 20.94
CA PRO A 59 23.06 0.80 20.45
C PRO A 59 23.52 0.48 19.02
N LYS A 60 23.81 1.54 18.24
CA LYS A 60 24.35 1.39 16.88
C LYS A 60 25.78 0.83 16.93
N ARG A 61 26.04 -0.21 16.15
CA ARG A 61 27.37 -0.79 16.02
C ARG A 61 28.23 0.02 15.03
N PRO A 62 29.56 0.03 15.18
CA PRO A 62 30.44 0.64 14.18
C PRO A 62 30.22 0.02 12.79
N GLY A 63 30.08 0.87 11.76
CA GLY A 63 29.84 0.42 10.39
C GLY A 63 28.41 -0.05 10.09
N GLU A 64 27.51 -0.06 11.06
CA GLU A 64 26.11 -0.40 10.86
C GLU A 64 25.40 0.66 10.01
N LYS A 65 24.73 0.21 8.93
CA LYS A 65 23.79 1.05 8.16
C LYS A 65 22.41 0.88 8.76
N ARG A 66 21.80 1.96 9.26
CA ARG A 66 20.53 1.91 10.01
C ARG A 66 19.43 2.74 9.37
N ILE A 67 18.27 2.10 9.12
CA ILE A 67 17.02 2.76 8.71
C ILE A 67 16.01 2.66 9.86
N VAL A 68 15.37 3.77 10.18
CA VAL A 68 14.18 3.82 11.02
C VAL A 68 12.98 4.08 10.11
N TRP A 69 12.07 3.10 9.99
CA TRP A 69 10.96 3.14 9.05
C TRP A 69 9.64 3.31 9.77
N ILE A 70 8.99 4.44 9.56
CA ILE A 70 7.71 4.79 10.17
C ILE A 70 6.59 4.44 9.21
N MET A 71 5.57 3.73 9.69
CA MET A 71 4.39 3.38 8.92
C MET A 71 3.15 3.26 9.83
N HIS A 72 1.96 3.32 9.23
CA HIS A 72 0.71 3.22 9.99
C HIS A 72 0.54 1.83 10.62
N SER A 73 0.80 0.80 9.84
CA SER A 73 0.74 -0.61 10.23
C SER A 73 1.81 -1.41 9.49
N TYR A 74 2.09 -2.60 9.97
CA TYR A 74 3.03 -3.52 9.34
C TYR A 74 2.50 -4.96 9.42
N VAL A 75 3.09 -5.86 8.64
CA VAL A 75 2.80 -7.29 8.72
C VAL A 75 3.23 -7.87 10.08
N PRO A 76 2.58 -8.87 10.63
CA PRO A 76 1.41 -9.60 10.12
C PRO A 76 0.06 -8.95 10.45
N ASN A 77 0.05 -7.78 11.09
CA ASN A 77 -1.16 -7.12 11.56
C ASN A 77 -2.10 -6.76 10.41
N VAL A 78 -1.55 -6.20 9.32
CA VAL A 78 -2.30 -5.84 8.11
C VAL A 78 -1.63 -6.45 6.89
N LEU A 79 -2.39 -7.23 6.13
CA LEU A 79 -1.95 -7.85 4.87
C LEU A 79 -2.51 -7.07 3.68
N ALA A 80 -2.07 -5.81 3.53
CA ALA A 80 -2.39 -4.98 2.37
C ALA A 80 -1.17 -4.80 1.47
N GLY A 81 -1.36 -4.29 0.26
CA GLY A 81 -0.31 -4.24 -0.76
C GLY A 81 0.92 -3.43 -0.37
N SER A 82 0.72 -2.30 0.34
CA SER A 82 1.81 -1.44 0.81
C SER A 82 2.65 -2.10 1.92
N GLU A 83 1.98 -2.78 2.88
CA GLU A 83 2.63 -3.45 3.98
C GLU A 83 3.44 -4.67 3.52
N ILE A 84 2.88 -5.46 2.58
CA ILE A 84 3.58 -6.59 1.98
C ILE A 84 4.77 -6.10 1.13
N THR A 85 4.60 -5.00 0.39
CA THR A 85 5.71 -4.40 -0.38
C THR A 85 6.83 -3.91 0.54
N ALA A 86 6.49 -3.28 1.67
CA ALA A 86 7.49 -2.88 2.66
C ALA A 86 8.21 -4.09 3.27
N GLU A 87 7.49 -5.18 3.57
CA GLU A 87 8.12 -6.43 4.05
C GLU A 87 9.14 -6.96 3.05
N ASP A 88 8.77 -7.04 1.76
CA ASP A 88 9.66 -7.52 0.69
C ASP A 88 10.90 -6.63 0.55
N GLN A 89 10.73 -5.29 0.56
CA GLN A 89 11.81 -4.31 0.50
C GLN A 89 12.74 -4.42 1.72
N ILE A 90 12.17 -4.48 2.92
CA ILE A 90 12.91 -4.62 4.17
C ILE A 90 13.71 -5.93 4.18
N ALA A 91 13.09 -7.04 3.78
CA ALA A 91 13.77 -8.33 3.71
C ALA A 91 14.96 -8.31 2.73
N PHE A 92 14.81 -7.63 1.60
CA PHE A 92 15.90 -7.44 0.63
C PHE A 92 17.03 -6.56 1.19
N LEU A 93 16.69 -5.41 1.75
CA LEU A 93 17.66 -4.46 2.31
C LEU A 93 18.43 -5.07 3.49
N LYS A 94 17.80 -5.91 4.32
CA LYS A 94 18.51 -6.68 5.37
C LYS A 94 19.56 -7.60 4.78
N LYS A 95 19.31 -8.28 3.66
CA LYS A 95 20.31 -9.09 2.95
C LYS A 95 21.49 -8.24 2.42
N LYS A 96 21.25 -6.96 2.14
CA LYS A 96 22.28 -5.97 1.75
C LYS A 96 23.02 -5.34 2.95
N GLY A 97 22.76 -5.81 4.16
CA GLY A 97 23.47 -5.39 5.38
C GLY A 97 22.85 -4.18 6.08
N TRP A 98 21.63 -3.80 5.74
CA TRP A 98 20.90 -2.78 6.48
C TRP A 98 20.30 -3.34 7.77
N THR A 99 20.41 -2.61 8.86
CA THR A 99 19.64 -2.83 10.08
C THR A 99 18.40 -1.94 10.01
N ILE A 100 17.22 -2.53 10.07
CA ILE A 100 15.97 -1.81 9.90
C ILE A 100 15.08 -2.01 11.11
N TYR A 101 14.62 -0.90 11.67
CA TYR A 101 13.64 -0.83 12.74
C TYR A 101 12.35 -0.24 12.21
N VAL A 102 11.23 -0.88 12.52
CA VAL A 102 9.91 -0.45 12.07
C VAL A 102 9.17 0.18 13.25
N LEU A 103 8.59 1.36 13.05
CA LEU A 103 7.74 2.04 14.02
C LEU A 103 6.32 2.13 13.46
N VAL A 104 5.33 1.70 14.24
CA VAL A 104 3.93 1.64 13.79
C VAL A 104 2.97 2.25 14.81
N ASN A 105 1.92 2.89 14.30
CA ASN A 105 0.82 3.37 15.14
C ASN A 105 -0.08 2.21 15.61
N ARG A 106 -0.27 1.19 14.75
CA ARG A 106 -1.02 -0.03 15.06
C ARG A 106 -0.06 -1.14 15.43
N TRP A 107 0.39 -1.14 16.66
CA TRP A 107 1.33 -2.13 17.16
C TRP A 107 0.63 -3.38 17.68
N VAL A 108 1.12 -4.57 17.29
CA VAL A 108 0.57 -5.86 17.73
C VAL A 108 1.66 -6.79 18.23
N VAL A 109 2.80 -6.85 17.52
CA VAL A 109 3.89 -7.75 17.84
C VAL A 109 5.23 -7.02 17.90
N PRO A 110 6.14 -7.40 18.81
CA PRO A 110 7.44 -6.73 18.97
C PRO A 110 8.44 -7.10 17.87
N GLU A 111 8.20 -8.19 17.13
CA GLU A 111 9.10 -8.67 16.07
C GLU A 111 8.32 -9.45 15.02
N HIS A 112 8.76 -9.32 13.75
CA HIS A 112 8.29 -10.15 12.65
C HIS A 112 9.46 -10.45 11.70
N LYS A 113 9.75 -11.73 11.45
CA LYS A 113 10.84 -12.20 10.56
C LYS A 113 12.20 -11.53 10.85
N GLY A 114 12.53 -11.39 12.12
CA GLY A 114 13.77 -10.75 12.58
C GLY A 114 13.82 -9.24 12.37
N VAL A 115 12.68 -8.57 12.18
CA VAL A 115 12.53 -7.11 12.17
C VAL A 115 11.90 -6.69 13.48
N GLN A 116 12.61 -5.88 14.25
CA GLN A 116 12.05 -5.33 15.50
C GLN A 116 11.04 -4.23 15.18
N ILE A 117 9.89 -4.29 15.84
CA ILE A 117 8.74 -3.40 15.63
C ILE A 117 8.45 -2.68 16.94
N PHE A 118 8.48 -1.37 16.89
CA PHE A 118 8.20 -0.51 18.03
C PHE A 118 6.88 0.22 17.84
N PRO A 119 6.11 0.41 18.91
CA PRO A 119 4.96 1.29 18.88
C PRO A 119 5.40 2.75 18.75
N ILE A 120 4.59 3.55 18.05
CA ILE A 120 4.70 5.00 18.02
C ILE A 120 3.33 5.60 18.32
N GLN A 121 3.25 6.51 19.28
CA GLN A 121 2.02 7.23 19.56
C GLN A 121 1.87 8.40 18.60
N LYS A 122 0.72 8.45 17.92
CA LYS A 122 0.40 9.49 16.96
C LYS A 122 0.48 10.88 17.57
N GLY A 123 1.26 11.77 16.93
CA GLY A 123 1.40 13.16 17.37
C GLY A 123 2.22 13.40 18.63
N ARG A 124 2.88 12.38 19.18
CA ARG A 124 3.66 12.46 20.43
C ARG A 124 5.15 12.17 20.27
N LEU A 125 5.72 12.33 19.08
CA LEU A 125 7.16 12.10 18.88
C LEU A 125 8.06 13.01 19.75
N GLY A 126 7.64 14.24 20.02
CA GLY A 126 8.33 15.13 20.97
C GLY A 126 8.35 14.63 22.41
N GLU A 127 7.40 13.75 22.77
CA GLU A 127 7.28 13.08 24.07
C GLU A 127 7.78 11.63 24.01
N ALA A 128 8.43 11.21 22.89
CA ALA A 128 8.87 9.84 22.75
C ALA A 128 9.90 9.46 23.82
N PRO A 129 9.83 8.23 24.38
CA PRO A 129 10.81 7.75 25.34
C PRO A 129 12.23 7.82 24.80
N ASP A 130 13.20 8.01 25.68
CA ASP A 130 14.62 8.15 25.36
C ASP A 130 15.16 7.07 24.42
N GLY A 131 14.70 5.83 24.53
CA GLY A 131 15.09 4.74 23.65
C GLY A 131 14.68 5.00 22.19
N ILE A 132 13.45 5.45 21.97
CA ILE A 132 12.95 5.81 20.63
C ILE A 132 13.68 7.03 20.08
N ARG A 133 13.93 8.05 20.91
CA ARG A 133 14.71 9.22 20.51
C ARG A 133 16.14 8.84 20.10
N LYS A 134 16.82 7.99 20.87
CA LYS A 134 18.15 7.45 20.53
C LYS A 134 18.12 6.63 19.23
N LEU A 135 17.02 5.92 18.95
CA LEU A 135 16.87 5.20 17.69
C LEU A 135 16.89 6.16 16.50
N PHE A 136 16.12 7.24 16.53
CA PHE A 136 16.13 8.28 15.50
C PHE A 136 17.50 8.97 15.37
N GLN A 137 18.11 9.34 16.50
CA GLN A 137 19.46 9.97 16.51
C GLN A 137 20.51 9.10 15.84
N SER A 138 20.42 7.78 16.02
CA SER A 138 21.36 6.80 15.47
C SER A 138 21.06 6.37 14.03
N ALA A 139 19.93 6.78 13.46
CA ALA A 139 19.56 6.44 12.09
C ALA A 139 20.49 7.12 11.07
N ASP A 140 20.80 6.44 9.97
CA ASP A 140 21.38 7.04 8.77
C ASP A 140 20.29 7.60 7.86
N ILE A 141 19.14 6.96 7.88
CA ILE A 141 17.96 7.37 7.11
C ILE A 141 16.70 7.19 7.97
N ILE A 142 15.80 8.17 7.93
CA ILE A 142 14.44 8.04 8.42
C ILE A 142 13.54 7.82 7.20
N ALA A 143 12.89 6.68 7.13
CA ALA A 143 11.95 6.35 6.08
C ALA A 143 10.51 6.49 6.56
N GLY A 144 9.58 6.83 5.68
CA GLY A 144 8.16 6.87 5.98
C GLY A 144 7.31 6.46 4.79
N GLN A 145 6.17 5.81 5.06
CA GLN A 145 5.21 5.46 4.02
C GLN A 145 3.77 5.61 4.54
N ASN A 146 2.83 5.86 3.60
CA ASN A 146 1.42 6.04 3.91
C ASN A 146 1.17 7.14 4.97
N TYR A 147 0.20 6.96 5.83
CA TYR A 147 -0.40 8.01 6.64
C TYR A 147 0.41 8.66 7.79
N PRO A 148 1.54 8.18 8.34
CA PRO A 148 2.17 8.91 9.44
C PRO A 148 3.15 10.00 8.99
N ILE A 149 2.84 10.69 7.90
CA ILE A 149 3.67 11.80 7.40
C ILE A 149 3.84 12.90 8.44
N THR A 150 2.79 13.17 9.22
CA THR A 150 2.88 14.14 10.33
C THR A 150 3.91 13.71 11.38
N ASP A 151 3.93 12.42 11.74
CA ASP A 151 4.89 11.88 12.71
C ASP A 151 6.31 11.85 12.13
N LEU A 152 6.43 11.60 10.82
CA LEU A 152 7.67 11.72 10.08
C LEU A 152 8.21 13.16 10.12
N PHE A 153 7.35 14.16 9.94
CA PHE A 153 7.72 15.58 10.01
C PHE A 153 8.26 15.97 11.38
N LEU A 154 7.62 15.50 12.44
CA LEU A 154 8.07 15.80 13.81
C LEU A 154 9.45 15.18 14.08
N ALA A 155 9.67 13.93 13.68
CA ALA A 155 10.95 13.25 13.80
C ALA A 155 12.07 13.94 13.02
N VAL A 156 11.78 14.40 11.82
CA VAL A 156 12.74 15.05 10.91
C VAL A 156 13.22 16.40 11.44
N ASN A 157 12.30 17.24 11.89
CA ASN A 157 12.63 18.57 12.39
C ASN A 157 13.53 18.51 13.63
N GLU A 158 13.42 17.44 14.42
CA GLU A 158 14.21 17.29 15.64
C GLU A 158 15.58 16.66 15.42
N PHE A 159 15.71 15.70 14.49
CA PHE A 159 16.92 14.88 14.38
C PHE A 159 17.82 15.23 13.19
N SER A 160 17.41 16.12 12.31
CA SER A 160 18.19 16.58 11.14
C SER A 160 18.77 15.46 10.26
N LYS A 161 18.03 14.35 10.14
CA LYS A 161 18.44 13.18 9.34
C LYS A 161 17.85 13.25 7.93
N PRO A 162 18.51 12.66 6.91
CA PRO A 162 17.90 12.53 5.60
C PRO A 162 16.62 11.69 5.68
N VAL A 163 15.60 12.12 4.93
CA VAL A 163 14.28 11.50 4.90
C VAL A 163 14.01 10.89 3.56
N VAL A 164 13.48 9.67 3.57
CA VAL A 164 13.01 8.98 2.36
C VAL A 164 11.52 8.70 2.50
N VAL A 165 10.72 9.30 1.63
CA VAL A 165 9.26 9.11 1.62
C VAL A 165 8.89 8.11 0.54
N PHE A 166 8.25 7.01 0.93
CA PHE A 166 7.72 6.01 0.01
C PHE A 166 6.26 6.33 -0.31
N LEU A 167 5.97 6.63 -1.57
CA LEU A 167 4.64 7.03 -2.02
C LEU A 167 3.95 5.88 -2.75
N HIS A 168 2.84 5.42 -2.18
CA HIS A 168 2.04 4.30 -2.68
C HIS A 168 0.71 4.74 -3.30
N THR A 169 0.28 5.99 -3.09
CA THR A 169 -1.00 6.50 -3.60
C THR A 169 -0.86 7.91 -4.17
N GLN A 170 -1.77 8.30 -5.07
CA GLN A 170 -1.83 9.67 -5.60
C GLN A 170 -2.11 10.72 -4.52
N ASN A 171 -2.92 10.38 -3.51
CA ASN A 171 -3.27 11.31 -2.44
C ASN A 171 -2.06 11.66 -1.57
N ASP A 172 -1.15 10.69 -1.33
CA ASP A 172 0.07 10.92 -0.57
C ASP A 172 0.98 11.95 -1.25
N ASN A 173 0.93 12.03 -2.59
CA ASN A 173 1.75 12.94 -3.38
C ASN A 173 1.35 14.42 -3.25
N ARG A 174 0.06 14.71 -3.09
CA ARG A 174 -0.45 16.10 -3.06
C ARG A 174 -0.28 16.77 -1.70
N GLU A 175 -0.42 16.03 -0.62
CA GLU A 175 -0.44 16.58 0.74
C GLU A 175 0.92 16.51 1.43
N SER A 176 1.68 15.45 1.18
CA SER A 176 2.89 15.12 1.93
C SER A 176 4.15 15.84 1.49
N LEU A 177 4.24 16.28 0.26
CA LEU A 177 5.46 16.87 -0.31
C LEU A 177 5.37 18.40 -0.48
N SER A 178 4.24 19.03 -0.16
CA SER A 178 4.09 20.48 -0.14
C SER A 178 4.78 21.12 1.07
N PHE A 179 5.13 20.37 2.08
CA PHE A 179 5.83 20.86 3.26
C PHE A 179 7.35 20.89 3.03
N ARG A 180 7.94 22.04 3.22
CA ARG A 180 9.40 22.15 3.27
C ARG A 180 9.89 21.55 4.58
N LEU A 181 10.42 20.33 4.51
CA LEU A 181 11.14 19.73 5.62
C LEU A 181 12.46 20.46 5.79
N GLY A 182 12.84 20.75 7.03
CA GLY A 182 14.16 21.29 7.35
C GLY A 182 15.32 20.30 7.11
N SER A 183 15.00 19.09 6.60
CA SER A 183 15.95 18.00 6.33
C SER A 183 15.98 17.64 4.85
N PRO A 184 17.11 17.11 4.35
CA PRO A 184 17.22 16.58 3.00
C PRO A 184 16.16 15.50 2.75
N THR A 185 15.29 15.71 1.75
CA THR A 185 14.17 14.83 1.46
C THR A 185 14.33 14.16 0.10
N TYR A 186 14.05 12.88 0.06
CA TYR A 186 14.11 12.00 -1.11
C TYR A 186 12.81 11.23 -1.25
N VAL A 187 12.47 10.85 -2.47
CA VAL A 187 11.18 10.19 -2.74
C VAL A 187 11.38 8.89 -3.50
N VAL A 188 10.71 7.84 -3.04
CA VAL A 188 10.57 6.56 -3.74
C VAL A 188 9.12 6.41 -4.16
N TYR A 189 8.87 6.42 -5.46
CA TYR A 189 7.55 6.16 -6.04
C TYR A 189 7.41 4.68 -6.35
N ASN A 190 6.22 4.12 -6.13
CA ASN A 190 5.94 2.74 -6.50
C ASN A 190 5.55 2.55 -7.98
N VAL A 191 5.29 3.64 -8.70
CA VAL A 191 4.91 3.63 -10.14
C VAL A 191 5.27 4.93 -10.83
N ASN A 192 5.48 4.87 -12.14
CA ASN A 192 5.87 6.04 -12.93
C ASN A 192 4.77 7.10 -13.01
N PHE A 193 3.50 6.70 -13.16
CA PHE A 193 2.43 7.68 -13.32
C PHE A 193 2.27 8.61 -12.11
N ILE A 194 2.47 8.12 -10.86
CA ILE A 194 2.45 8.98 -9.67
C ILE A 194 3.60 9.97 -9.70
N LYS A 195 4.80 9.55 -10.14
CA LYS A 195 5.94 10.44 -10.31
C LYS A 195 5.68 11.52 -11.36
N LEU A 196 5.07 11.15 -12.49
CA LEU A 196 4.76 12.09 -13.59
C LEU A 196 3.69 13.11 -13.21
N GLU A 197 2.71 12.75 -12.40
CA GLU A 197 1.70 13.66 -11.87
C GLU A 197 2.22 14.54 -10.72
N GLY A 198 3.36 14.18 -10.14
CA GLY A 198 3.97 14.89 -9.02
C GLY A 198 4.68 16.16 -9.45
N THR A 199 4.49 17.24 -8.70
CA THR A 199 5.13 18.55 -8.93
C THR A 199 6.35 18.79 -8.03
N ASN A 200 6.78 17.78 -7.27
CA ASN A 200 7.88 17.95 -6.33
C ASN A 200 9.26 17.89 -7.04
N ALA A 201 10.20 18.72 -6.55
CA ALA A 201 11.56 18.79 -7.05
C ALA A 201 12.57 17.94 -6.26
N HIS A 202 12.10 17.04 -5.38
CA HIS A 202 12.97 16.19 -4.59
C HIS A 202 13.66 15.12 -5.44
N PRO A 203 14.94 14.80 -5.18
CA PRO A 203 15.60 13.66 -5.82
C PRO A 203 14.78 12.38 -5.61
N SER A 204 14.51 11.65 -6.68
CA SER A 204 13.58 10.54 -6.60
C SER A 204 13.90 9.39 -7.56
N ILE A 205 13.45 8.20 -7.18
CA ILE A 205 13.44 7.02 -8.05
C ILE A 205 12.03 6.40 -8.11
N VAL A 206 11.81 5.55 -9.10
CA VAL A 206 10.66 4.65 -9.13
C VAL A 206 11.14 3.25 -8.80
N VAL A 207 10.47 2.57 -7.90
CA VAL A 207 10.73 1.18 -7.49
C VAL A 207 9.41 0.44 -7.45
N HIS A 208 9.13 -0.35 -8.49
CA HIS A 208 7.89 -1.11 -8.56
C HIS A 208 7.83 -2.20 -7.48
N PRO A 209 6.64 -2.48 -6.92
CA PRO A 209 6.47 -3.56 -5.97
C PRO A 209 6.81 -4.91 -6.61
N LYS A 210 7.86 -5.57 -6.15
CA LYS A 210 8.17 -6.94 -6.56
C LYS A 210 7.17 -7.94 -5.98
N VAL A 211 6.91 -8.97 -6.74
CA VAL A 211 6.13 -10.14 -6.32
C VAL A 211 7.04 -11.35 -6.47
N ASN A 212 7.01 -12.26 -5.51
CA ASN A 212 7.73 -13.54 -5.67
C ASN A 212 7.01 -14.39 -6.73
N THR A 213 7.37 -14.17 -8.00
CA THR A 213 6.74 -14.81 -9.16
C THR A 213 6.95 -16.32 -9.18
N GLU A 214 8.08 -16.82 -8.65
CA GLU A 214 8.37 -18.25 -8.58
C GLU A 214 7.30 -19.03 -7.78
N LYS A 215 6.73 -18.40 -6.75
CA LYS A 215 5.64 -19.00 -5.96
C LYS A 215 4.39 -19.29 -6.80
N PHE A 216 4.20 -18.53 -7.89
CA PHE A 216 3.02 -18.62 -8.74
C PHE A 216 3.26 -19.31 -10.09
N LYS A 217 4.46 -19.87 -10.31
CA LYS A 217 4.79 -20.70 -11.49
C LYS A 217 4.38 -22.14 -11.20
N PHE A 218 3.23 -22.54 -11.70
CA PHE A 218 2.69 -23.91 -11.58
C PHE A 218 1.79 -24.24 -12.77
N ASP A 219 1.62 -25.52 -13.02
CA ASP A 219 0.67 -26.00 -14.03
C ASP A 219 -0.76 -25.98 -13.49
N LYS A 220 -1.70 -25.65 -14.38
CA LYS A 220 -3.14 -25.64 -14.09
C LYS A 220 -3.80 -26.84 -14.76
N GLU A 221 -4.51 -27.64 -14.00
CA GLU A 221 -5.17 -28.81 -14.55
C GLU A 221 -6.51 -28.47 -15.22
N ASN A 222 -7.33 -27.66 -14.58
CA ASN A 222 -8.65 -27.29 -15.11
C ASN A 222 -9.16 -25.97 -14.50
N PRO A 223 -8.56 -24.83 -14.83
CA PRO A 223 -9.00 -23.54 -14.30
C PRO A 223 -10.38 -23.18 -14.88
N LYS A 224 -11.32 -22.80 -14.02
CA LYS A 224 -12.72 -22.60 -14.43
C LYS A 224 -13.32 -21.26 -14.04
N TYR A 225 -12.73 -20.54 -13.07
CA TYR A 225 -13.37 -19.34 -12.56
C TYR A 225 -12.86 -18.07 -13.23
N VAL A 226 -13.79 -17.13 -13.41
CA VAL A 226 -13.46 -15.71 -13.50
C VAL A 226 -13.41 -15.18 -12.08
N THR A 227 -12.24 -14.71 -11.63
CA THR A 227 -12.02 -14.38 -10.23
C THR A 227 -11.83 -12.87 -10.02
N LEU A 228 -12.47 -12.33 -8.97
CA LEU A 228 -12.21 -11.01 -8.40
C LEU A 228 -11.64 -11.17 -6.99
N ILE A 229 -10.51 -10.52 -6.71
CA ILE A 229 -9.89 -10.52 -5.39
C ILE A 229 -10.14 -9.17 -4.72
N ASN A 230 -10.67 -9.20 -3.49
CA ASN A 230 -11.14 -8.08 -2.70
C ASN A 230 -12.44 -7.46 -3.27
N CYS A 231 -13.58 -7.94 -2.78
CA CYS A 231 -14.91 -7.55 -3.23
C CYS A 231 -15.41 -6.21 -2.65
N ASN A 232 -14.51 -5.26 -2.29
CA ASN A 232 -14.95 -3.92 -1.90
C ASN A 232 -15.37 -3.09 -3.13
N GLU A 233 -16.01 -1.95 -2.89
CA GLU A 233 -16.53 -1.08 -3.97
C GLU A 233 -15.41 -0.57 -4.88
N ASN A 234 -14.29 -0.14 -4.32
CA ASN A 234 -13.16 0.38 -5.11
C ASN A 234 -12.59 -0.68 -6.06
N LYS A 235 -12.56 -1.94 -5.63
CA LYS A 235 -12.04 -3.08 -6.42
C LYS A 235 -13.07 -3.68 -7.38
N GLY A 236 -14.31 -3.20 -7.35
CA GLY A 236 -15.35 -3.63 -8.29
C GLY A 236 -16.32 -4.67 -7.74
N GLY A 237 -16.41 -4.81 -6.41
CA GLY A 237 -17.36 -5.75 -5.79
C GLY A 237 -18.82 -5.53 -6.16
N LEU A 238 -19.22 -4.32 -6.55
CA LEU A 238 -20.56 -4.04 -7.07
C LEU A 238 -20.73 -4.38 -8.56
N LEU A 239 -19.64 -4.45 -9.31
CA LEU A 239 -19.68 -4.77 -10.74
C LEU A 239 -19.65 -6.29 -10.98
N LEU A 240 -19.00 -7.07 -10.11
CA LEU A 240 -18.87 -8.51 -10.23
C LEU A 240 -20.23 -9.23 -10.42
N PRO A 241 -21.28 -9.00 -9.60
CA PRO A 241 -22.56 -9.65 -9.80
C PRO A 241 -23.29 -9.20 -11.09
N GLN A 242 -23.02 -8.00 -11.59
CA GLN A 242 -23.59 -7.52 -12.86
C GLN A 242 -22.97 -8.28 -14.05
N ILE A 243 -21.65 -8.46 -14.04
CA ILE A 243 -20.93 -9.24 -15.06
C ILE A 243 -21.38 -10.71 -14.99
N ALA A 244 -21.43 -11.31 -13.79
CA ALA A 244 -21.85 -12.68 -13.60
C ALA A 244 -23.28 -12.94 -14.12
N LYS A 245 -24.20 -12.00 -13.89
CA LYS A 245 -25.59 -12.08 -14.41
C LYS A 245 -25.64 -12.03 -15.94
N ALA A 246 -24.74 -11.27 -16.58
CA ALA A 246 -24.66 -11.16 -18.03
C ALA A 246 -24.04 -12.40 -18.70
N LEU A 247 -23.31 -13.23 -17.95
CA LEU A 247 -22.61 -14.42 -18.42
C LEU A 247 -23.03 -15.67 -17.60
N PRO A 248 -24.28 -16.12 -17.68
CA PRO A 248 -24.84 -17.16 -16.79
C PRO A 248 -24.14 -18.51 -16.88
N GLU A 249 -23.54 -18.85 -18.01
CA GLU A 249 -22.82 -20.12 -18.24
C GLU A 249 -21.39 -20.13 -17.70
N ILE A 250 -20.86 -18.98 -17.29
CA ILE A 250 -19.50 -18.84 -16.80
C ILE A 250 -19.51 -18.78 -15.27
N GLN A 251 -18.58 -19.50 -14.62
CA GLN A 251 -18.47 -19.53 -13.16
C GLN A 251 -17.61 -18.37 -12.64
N PHE A 252 -18.13 -17.66 -11.65
CA PHE A 252 -17.47 -16.53 -11.04
C PHE A 252 -17.10 -16.79 -9.58
N LEU A 253 -15.94 -16.26 -9.16
CA LEU A 253 -15.44 -16.37 -7.80
C LEU A 253 -15.04 -14.99 -7.26
N GLY A 254 -15.70 -14.56 -6.19
CA GLY A 254 -15.36 -13.37 -5.45
C GLY A 254 -14.64 -13.72 -4.15
N ILE A 255 -13.40 -13.29 -3.99
CA ILE A 255 -12.64 -13.47 -2.73
C ILE A 255 -12.77 -12.21 -1.88
N LYS A 256 -13.22 -12.34 -0.62
CA LYS A 256 -13.28 -11.21 0.31
C LYS A 256 -11.88 -10.70 0.62
N GLY A 257 -11.71 -9.40 0.67
CA GLY A 257 -10.44 -8.75 1.04
C GLY A 257 -10.31 -8.55 2.55
N GLY A 258 -9.08 -8.29 3.00
CA GLY A 258 -8.76 -8.04 4.41
C GLY A 258 -9.05 -6.62 4.90
N TYR A 259 -9.54 -5.71 4.05
CA TYR A 259 -9.80 -4.31 4.40
C TYR A 259 -11.00 -3.75 3.65
N ALA A 260 -11.58 -2.67 4.17
CA ALA A 260 -12.79 -2.01 3.70
C ALA A 260 -14.04 -2.91 3.72
N LYS A 261 -15.21 -2.28 3.57
CA LYS A 261 -16.48 -3.00 3.51
C LYS A 261 -16.55 -3.84 2.23
N GLN A 262 -16.79 -5.13 2.39
CA GLN A 262 -16.97 -6.05 1.28
C GLN A 262 -18.41 -6.00 0.78
N ASN A 263 -18.60 -5.84 -0.53
CA ASN A 263 -19.92 -5.82 -1.18
C ASN A 263 -20.31 -7.24 -1.59
N VAL A 264 -20.57 -8.05 -0.59
CA VAL A 264 -20.97 -9.45 -0.74
C VAL A 264 -22.41 -9.58 -0.26
N LYS A 265 -23.32 -9.97 -1.16
CA LYS A 265 -24.72 -10.25 -0.85
C LYS A 265 -25.01 -11.69 -1.31
N ASP A 266 -25.21 -12.59 -0.38
CA ASP A 266 -25.50 -14.00 -0.71
C ASP A 266 -26.96 -14.23 -1.10
N GLU A 267 -27.89 -13.37 -0.65
CA GLU A 267 -29.33 -13.53 -0.84
C GLU A 267 -29.78 -13.27 -2.28
N ASP A 268 -29.15 -12.32 -2.98
CA ASP A 268 -29.55 -11.89 -4.34
C ASP A 268 -28.43 -12.09 -5.39
N LYS A 269 -27.46 -12.95 -5.13
CA LYS A 269 -26.37 -13.18 -6.07
C LYS A 269 -26.79 -14.07 -7.25
N PRO A 270 -26.20 -13.89 -8.44
CA PRO A 270 -26.34 -14.83 -9.54
C PRO A 270 -25.92 -16.24 -9.13
N VAL A 271 -26.62 -17.27 -9.66
CA VAL A 271 -26.38 -18.69 -9.32
C VAL A 271 -24.97 -19.16 -9.67
N ASN A 272 -24.36 -18.55 -10.67
CA ASN A 272 -23.00 -18.80 -11.15
C ASN A 272 -21.91 -17.99 -10.40
N LEU A 273 -22.25 -17.26 -9.33
CA LEU A 273 -21.31 -16.50 -8.51
C LEU A 273 -21.16 -17.12 -7.12
N THR A 274 -19.93 -17.45 -6.77
CA THR A 274 -19.56 -17.94 -5.44
C THR A 274 -18.69 -16.90 -4.74
N TYR A 275 -18.90 -16.71 -3.43
CA TYR A 275 -18.02 -15.90 -2.59
C TYR A 275 -17.25 -16.79 -1.60
N MET A 276 -15.98 -16.45 -1.40
CA MET A 276 -15.12 -17.07 -0.39
C MET A 276 -14.55 -16.03 0.56
N ASP A 277 -14.30 -16.44 1.77
CA ASP A 277 -13.61 -15.59 2.76
C ASP A 277 -12.16 -15.29 2.33
N THR A 278 -11.55 -14.31 2.99
CA THR A 278 -10.16 -13.92 2.75
C THR A 278 -9.23 -15.12 2.81
N GLN A 279 -8.38 -15.26 1.81
CA GLN A 279 -7.45 -16.38 1.67
C GLN A 279 -6.02 -15.92 1.91
N THR A 280 -5.23 -16.74 2.58
CA THR A 280 -3.78 -16.54 2.77
C THR A 280 -2.96 -17.34 1.74
N ASP A 281 -3.50 -18.47 1.26
CA ASP A 281 -2.89 -19.28 0.21
C ASP A 281 -3.48 -18.94 -1.16
N MET A 282 -2.92 -17.90 -1.77
CA MET A 282 -3.36 -17.44 -3.09
C MET A 282 -3.01 -18.40 -4.23
N VAL A 283 -2.05 -19.32 -4.02
CA VAL A 283 -1.71 -20.34 -5.04
C VAL A 283 -2.92 -21.21 -5.36
N LYS A 284 -3.69 -21.65 -4.35
CA LYS A 284 -4.91 -22.43 -4.55
C LYS A 284 -5.95 -21.66 -5.37
N ILE A 285 -6.09 -20.36 -5.10
CA ILE A 285 -7.03 -19.51 -5.83
C ILE A 285 -6.62 -19.38 -7.30
N TYR A 286 -5.35 -19.10 -7.57
CA TYR A 286 -4.88 -18.95 -8.95
C TYR A 286 -4.88 -20.27 -9.74
N LYS A 287 -4.76 -21.44 -9.09
CA LYS A 287 -4.91 -22.74 -9.76
C LYS A 287 -6.29 -22.92 -10.39
N ASP A 288 -7.35 -22.48 -9.70
CA ASP A 288 -8.73 -22.58 -10.16
C ASP A 288 -9.16 -21.38 -11.02
N THR A 289 -8.37 -20.32 -11.08
CA THR A 289 -8.67 -19.10 -11.83
C THR A 289 -8.26 -19.23 -13.30
N LYS A 290 -9.23 -19.18 -14.23
CA LYS A 290 -9.01 -19.11 -15.67
C LYS A 290 -8.73 -17.67 -16.11
N VAL A 291 -9.50 -16.69 -15.60
CA VAL A 291 -9.33 -15.26 -15.89
C VAL A 291 -9.41 -14.46 -14.59
N LEU A 292 -8.47 -13.57 -14.35
CA LEU A 292 -8.56 -12.59 -13.25
C LEU A 292 -9.17 -11.30 -13.77
N ILE A 293 -10.15 -10.73 -13.05
CA ILE A 293 -10.70 -9.40 -13.34
C ILE A 293 -10.32 -8.40 -12.27
N MET A 294 -9.97 -7.19 -12.68
CA MET A 294 -9.63 -6.09 -11.78
C MET A 294 -10.34 -4.79 -12.19
N PRO A 295 -11.65 -4.68 -11.99
CA PRO A 295 -12.43 -3.49 -12.33
C PRO A 295 -12.29 -2.40 -11.26
N SER A 296 -11.06 -2.13 -10.84
CA SER A 296 -10.74 -1.16 -9.79
C SER A 296 -11.06 0.27 -10.23
N LYS A 297 -11.63 1.08 -9.35
CA LYS A 297 -11.83 2.52 -9.55
C LYS A 297 -10.48 3.24 -9.53
N SER A 298 -9.61 2.84 -8.63
CA SER A 298 -8.24 3.33 -8.49
C SER A 298 -7.34 2.20 -8.07
N GLU A 299 -6.21 2.09 -8.74
CA GLU A 299 -5.15 1.13 -8.44
C GLU A 299 -3.81 1.74 -8.78
N THR A 300 -2.83 1.61 -7.90
CA THR A 300 -1.50 2.16 -8.14
C THR A 300 -0.57 1.17 -8.80
N TRP A 301 -0.68 -0.14 -8.50
CA TRP A 301 0.13 -1.17 -9.16
C TRP A 301 -0.70 -2.40 -9.53
N GLY A 302 -1.29 -3.09 -8.56
CA GLY A 302 -2.06 -4.31 -8.81
C GLY A 302 -1.23 -5.58 -8.60
N ARG A 303 -0.72 -5.79 -7.38
CA ARG A 303 0.02 -7.04 -7.03
C ARG A 303 -0.69 -8.31 -7.46
N THR A 304 -2.01 -8.37 -7.30
CA THR A 304 -2.82 -9.53 -7.71
C THR A 304 -2.81 -9.77 -9.22
N ALA A 305 -2.64 -8.73 -10.05
CA ALA A 305 -2.42 -8.90 -11.49
C ALA A 305 -1.06 -9.56 -11.77
N VAL A 306 0.00 -9.11 -11.07
CA VAL A 306 1.34 -9.72 -11.22
C VAL A 306 1.32 -11.19 -10.81
N GLU A 307 0.70 -11.52 -9.67
CA GLU A 307 0.56 -12.90 -9.19
C GLU A 307 -0.20 -13.79 -10.19
N ALA A 308 -1.32 -13.28 -10.72
CA ALA A 308 -2.10 -13.99 -11.74
C ALA A 308 -1.31 -14.19 -13.03
N MET A 309 -0.67 -13.14 -13.56
CA MET A 309 0.16 -13.23 -14.76
C MET A 309 1.32 -14.21 -14.58
N ALA A 310 1.95 -14.25 -13.40
CA ALA A 310 3.01 -15.21 -13.08
C ALA A 310 2.53 -16.67 -13.15
N SER A 311 1.25 -16.93 -12.83
CA SER A 311 0.61 -18.24 -13.01
C SER A 311 0.11 -18.49 -14.45
N GLY A 312 0.42 -17.60 -15.40
CA GLY A 312 -0.08 -17.66 -16.76
C GLY A 312 -1.60 -17.36 -16.89
N THR A 313 -2.22 -16.76 -15.86
CA THR A 313 -3.63 -16.35 -15.91
C THR A 313 -3.76 -15.04 -16.68
N PRO A 314 -4.56 -14.99 -17.76
CA PRO A 314 -4.95 -13.73 -18.38
C PRO A 314 -5.66 -12.81 -17.39
N VAL A 315 -5.39 -11.50 -17.49
CA VAL A 315 -6.02 -10.50 -16.65
C VAL A 315 -6.82 -9.51 -17.48
N VAL A 316 -8.03 -9.17 -17.05
CA VAL A 316 -8.82 -8.08 -17.61
C VAL A 316 -8.88 -6.96 -16.57
N VAL A 317 -8.45 -5.76 -16.93
CA VAL A 317 -8.24 -4.67 -15.97
C VAL A 317 -9.04 -3.42 -16.36
N SER A 318 -9.36 -2.57 -15.37
CA SER A 318 -9.84 -1.22 -15.69
C SER A 318 -8.71 -0.36 -16.25
N LYS A 319 -9.05 0.68 -17.02
CA LYS A 319 -8.08 1.67 -17.56
C LYS A 319 -7.54 2.62 -16.48
N SER A 320 -7.27 2.08 -15.29
CA SER A 320 -6.54 2.80 -14.25
C SER A 320 -5.06 2.92 -14.65
N PRO A 321 -4.41 4.10 -14.55
CA PRO A 321 -3.03 4.29 -14.99
C PRO A 321 -2.06 3.26 -14.38
N GLY A 322 -2.18 2.96 -13.09
CA GLY A 322 -1.30 1.98 -12.44
C GLY A 322 -1.53 0.54 -12.92
N LEU A 323 -2.77 0.16 -13.23
CA LEU A 323 -3.03 -1.16 -13.84
C LEU A 323 -2.49 -1.24 -15.25
N LEU A 324 -2.63 -0.19 -16.06
CA LEU A 324 -2.05 -0.16 -17.40
C LEU A 324 -0.53 -0.25 -17.36
N GLU A 325 0.12 0.46 -16.43
CA GLU A 325 1.56 0.36 -16.20
C GLU A 325 1.96 -1.06 -15.76
N CYS A 326 1.19 -1.68 -14.86
CA CYS A 326 1.42 -3.03 -14.36
C CYS A 326 1.33 -4.08 -15.48
N VAL A 327 0.24 -4.08 -16.26
CA VAL A 327 0.02 -5.11 -17.29
C VAL A 327 0.77 -4.83 -18.59
N GLY A 328 1.30 -3.62 -18.80
CA GLY A 328 2.14 -3.23 -19.93
C GLY A 328 1.41 -3.07 -21.27
N LYS A 329 0.25 -3.69 -21.46
CA LYS A 329 -0.56 -3.62 -22.68
C LYS A 329 -2.02 -3.37 -22.36
N ALA A 330 -2.67 -2.52 -23.13
CA ALA A 330 -4.05 -2.11 -22.92
C ALA A 330 -5.10 -3.06 -23.55
N GLU A 331 -4.69 -4.10 -24.25
CA GLU A 331 -5.57 -4.96 -25.04
C GLU A 331 -6.70 -5.60 -24.21
N ASN A 332 -6.39 -6.01 -22.99
CA ASN A 332 -7.37 -6.57 -22.05
C ASN A 332 -7.79 -5.53 -20.99
N SER A 333 -7.99 -4.26 -21.40
CA SER A 333 -8.51 -3.22 -20.51
C SER A 333 -9.88 -2.71 -20.94
N CYS A 334 -10.70 -2.34 -19.96
CA CYS A 334 -12.04 -1.77 -20.15
C CYS A 334 -12.19 -0.49 -19.34
N ASP A 335 -13.02 0.45 -19.80
CA ASP A 335 -13.54 1.46 -18.91
C ASP A 335 -14.38 0.80 -17.83
N ARG A 336 -14.21 1.21 -16.57
CA ARG A 336 -14.88 0.55 -15.46
C ARG A 336 -16.41 0.53 -15.59
N SER A 337 -16.99 1.56 -16.19
CA SER A 337 -18.44 1.71 -16.40
C SER A 337 -18.96 0.97 -17.63
N ASP A 338 -18.11 0.48 -18.50
CA ASP A 338 -18.48 -0.19 -19.73
C ASP A 338 -18.69 -1.69 -19.51
N LEU A 339 -19.88 -2.06 -19.03
CA LEU A 339 -20.23 -3.45 -18.77
C LEU A 339 -20.08 -4.34 -20.03
N SER A 340 -20.40 -3.83 -21.21
CA SER A 340 -20.32 -4.58 -22.48
C SER A 340 -18.89 -4.99 -22.78
N CYS A 341 -17.93 -4.09 -22.61
CA CYS A 341 -16.51 -4.40 -22.78
C CYS A 341 -16.04 -5.51 -21.83
N TRP A 342 -16.44 -5.46 -20.56
CA TRP A 342 -16.12 -6.52 -19.59
C TRP A 342 -16.69 -7.87 -20.01
N VAL A 343 -17.96 -7.91 -20.41
CA VAL A 343 -18.66 -9.13 -20.85
C VAL A 343 -17.97 -9.72 -22.06
N GLU A 344 -17.75 -8.94 -23.14
CA GLU A 344 -17.12 -9.39 -24.37
C GLU A 344 -15.71 -9.98 -24.15
N LYS A 345 -14.87 -9.26 -23.39
CA LYS A 345 -13.48 -9.72 -23.14
C LYS A 345 -13.43 -10.98 -22.28
N ILE A 346 -14.28 -11.06 -21.26
CA ILE A 346 -14.35 -12.24 -20.39
C ILE A 346 -14.88 -13.44 -21.18
N GLU A 347 -15.99 -13.29 -21.91
CA GLU A 347 -16.58 -14.34 -22.72
C GLU A 347 -15.55 -14.89 -23.70
N LYS A 348 -14.86 -14.00 -24.44
CA LYS A 348 -13.81 -14.40 -25.38
C LYS A 348 -12.71 -15.23 -24.72
N LEU A 349 -12.16 -14.79 -23.58
CA LEU A 349 -11.13 -15.52 -22.88
C LEU A 349 -11.60 -16.83 -22.23
N MET A 350 -12.89 -16.96 -21.95
CA MET A 350 -13.47 -18.17 -21.37
C MET A 350 -13.87 -19.23 -22.42
N THR A 351 -14.19 -18.79 -23.65
CA THR A 351 -14.76 -19.68 -24.70
C THR A 351 -13.86 -19.90 -25.89
N ASP A 352 -12.88 -19.03 -26.16
CA ASP A 352 -11.93 -19.16 -27.27
C ASP A 352 -10.54 -19.56 -26.72
N ASP A 353 -10.18 -20.83 -26.93
CA ASP A 353 -8.92 -21.40 -26.44
C ASP A 353 -7.71 -20.73 -27.05
N LYS A 354 -7.79 -20.26 -28.29
CA LYS A 354 -6.69 -19.52 -28.93
C LYS A 354 -6.51 -18.17 -28.27
N ALA A 355 -7.58 -17.41 -28.06
CA ALA A 355 -7.53 -16.11 -27.38
C ALA A 355 -6.99 -16.25 -25.95
N TYR A 356 -7.41 -17.30 -25.24
CA TYR A 356 -6.90 -17.62 -23.90
C TYR A 356 -5.39 -17.91 -23.93
N HIS A 357 -4.95 -18.76 -24.85
CA HIS A 357 -3.54 -19.12 -24.98
C HIS A 357 -2.68 -17.90 -25.28
N ASP A 358 -3.07 -17.10 -26.28
CA ASP A 358 -2.34 -15.87 -26.66
C ASP A 358 -2.24 -14.89 -25.49
N ALA A 359 -3.33 -14.68 -24.74
CA ALA A 359 -3.33 -13.81 -23.56
C ALA A 359 -2.49 -14.39 -22.41
N SER A 360 -2.45 -15.71 -22.24
CA SER A 360 -1.58 -16.38 -21.25
C SER A 360 -0.10 -16.21 -21.59
N VAL A 361 0.26 -16.31 -22.87
CA VAL A 361 1.65 -16.05 -23.34
C VAL A 361 2.04 -14.62 -23.04
N LEU A 362 1.20 -13.64 -23.40
CA LEU A 362 1.45 -12.22 -23.10
C LEU A 362 1.60 -11.94 -21.60
N SER A 363 0.82 -12.62 -20.77
CA SER A 363 0.95 -12.52 -19.31
C SER A 363 2.33 -13.00 -18.83
N LYS A 364 2.81 -14.12 -19.32
CA LYS A 364 4.12 -14.66 -18.97
C LYS A 364 5.27 -13.78 -19.50
N GLU A 365 5.15 -13.26 -20.71
CA GLU A 365 6.12 -12.31 -21.29
C GLU A 365 6.22 -11.05 -20.40
N ARG A 366 5.08 -10.50 -19.97
CA ARG A 366 5.08 -9.34 -19.08
C ARG A 366 5.78 -9.62 -17.75
N ILE A 367 5.60 -10.79 -17.19
CA ILE A 367 6.34 -11.18 -15.97
C ILE A 367 7.84 -11.26 -16.20
N MET A 368 8.28 -11.79 -17.34
CA MET A 368 9.71 -11.81 -17.69
C MET A 368 10.29 -10.41 -17.83
N GLU A 369 9.52 -9.43 -18.34
CA GLU A 369 9.93 -8.03 -18.39
C GLU A 369 10.10 -7.46 -16.98
N LEU A 370 9.11 -7.66 -16.10
CA LEU A 370 9.13 -7.18 -14.71
C LEU A 370 10.24 -7.84 -13.87
N ASP A 371 10.56 -9.10 -14.12
CA ASP A 371 11.63 -9.82 -13.42
C ASP A 371 13.05 -9.40 -13.84
N ARG A 372 13.21 -8.83 -15.04
CA ARG A 372 14.51 -8.30 -15.53
C ARG A 372 14.92 -7.01 -14.85
N GLU A 373 13.96 -6.24 -14.37
CA GLU A 373 14.25 -4.98 -13.67
C GLU A 373 14.75 -5.25 -12.26
N ASP A 374 15.98 -4.84 -11.96
CA ASP A 374 16.56 -4.99 -10.62
C ASP A 374 16.15 -3.83 -9.72
N GLU A 375 14.85 -3.72 -9.51
CA GLU A 375 14.20 -2.63 -8.79
C GLU A 375 14.75 -2.46 -7.37
N TYR A 376 14.98 -3.57 -6.67
CA TYR A 376 15.43 -3.51 -5.28
C TYR A 376 16.95 -3.27 -5.15
N GLU A 377 17.75 -3.66 -6.15
CA GLU A 377 19.16 -3.25 -6.23
C GLU A 377 19.27 -1.73 -6.42
N ARG A 378 18.44 -1.16 -7.30
CA ARG A 378 18.35 0.29 -7.48
C ARG A 378 17.95 1.01 -6.20
N LEU A 379 17.03 0.43 -5.42
CA LEU A 379 16.65 0.96 -4.11
C LEU A 379 17.84 0.95 -3.14
N ASP A 380 18.57 -0.17 -3.02
CA ASP A 380 19.75 -0.24 -2.14
C ASP A 380 20.83 0.77 -2.53
N ILE A 381 21.13 0.91 -3.83
CA ILE A 381 22.10 1.87 -4.34
C ILE A 381 21.66 3.30 -3.96
N PHE A 382 20.40 3.64 -4.18
CA PHE A 382 19.85 4.96 -3.87
C PHE A 382 19.94 5.28 -2.38
N LEU A 383 19.52 4.35 -1.50
CA LEU A 383 19.58 4.53 -0.06
C LEU A 383 21.03 4.58 0.44
N THR A 384 21.94 3.78 -0.11
CA THR A 384 23.35 3.78 0.25
C THR A 384 24.03 5.11 -0.13
N ASP A 385 23.69 5.68 -1.28
CA ASP A 385 24.19 6.99 -1.71
C ASP A 385 23.69 8.12 -0.78
N ILE A 386 22.40 8.10 -0.43
CA ILE A 386 21.83 9.05 0.55
C ILE A 386 22.58 8.94 1.88
N ALA A 387 22.73 7.74 2.44
CA ALA A 387 23.42 7.55 3.71
C ALA A 387 24.85 8.07 3.67
N LYS A 388 25.60 7.80 2.60
CA LYS A 388 26.98 8.29 2.42
C LYS A 388 27.07 9.81 2.33
N ARG A 389 26.18 10.47 1.60
CA ARG A 389 26.16 11.94 1.45
C ARG A 389 25.89 12.66 2.76
N HIS A 390 25.21 12.03 3.70
CA HIS A 390 24.81 12.60 4.98
C HIS A 390 25.52 11.95 6.19
N SER A 391 26.53 11.10 5.94
CA SER A 391 27.42 10.62 6.99
C SER A 391 28.31 11.78 7.45
N VAL A 392 28.12 12.21 8.70
CA VAL A 392 28.96 13.22 9.38
C VAL A 392 30.03 12.51 10.18
#